data_7ef7041fe220104a8283a45ddacfedae
#
_entry.id   7ef7041fe220104a8283a45ddacfedae
#
_cell.length_a   1.000
_cell.length_b   1.000
_cell.length_c   1.000
_cell.angle_alpha   90.00
_cell.angle_beta   90.00
_cell.angle_gamma   90.00
#
_symmetry.space_group_name_H-M   'P 1'
#
loop_
_entity.id
_entity.type
_entity.pdbx_description
1 polymer ?
#
loop_
_entity_poly.entity_id
_entity_poly.type
_entity_poly.pdbx_seq_one_letter_code
_entity_poly.pdbx_strand_id
1 'polypeptide(L)'
;MEYIIITNNSKVYNFYKETNEVLFYQKKDLIDLLEIIKEKIYAGHILLSDPILSTLDNLDNPYKSVAISKADFLGEILIKDASQKKMIDSAIGIAKKLPFRKIITDIEESELEKYRFIDLNILTEFIKRLDNF
;
A
#
# COMPACT_ATOMS: atom_id res chain seq x y z
N MET A 1 10.77 -14.43 -2.42
CA MET A 1 10.25 -13.59 -3.52
C MET A 1 10.73 -12.16 -3.35
N GLU A 2 11.24 -11.57 -4.41
CA GLU A 2 11.67 -10.17 -4.36
C GLU A 2 10.47 -9.25 -4.52
N TYR A 3 10.44 -8.18 -3.74
CA TYR A 3 9.34 -7.23 -3.74
C TYR A 3 9.84 -5.81 -3.54
N ILE A 4 8.98 -4.86 -3.92
CA ILE A 4 9.16 -3.43 -3.73
C ILE A 4 8.06 -2.96 -2.79
N ILE A 5 8.40 -2.05 -1.88
CA ILE A 5 7.42 -1.44 -0.99
C ILE A 5 7.03 -0.08 -1.58
N ILE A 6 5.72 0.18 -1.64
CA ILE A 6 5.18 1.49 -2.02
C ILE A 6 4.49 2.06 -0.79
N THR A 7 4.85 3.26 -0.39
CA THR A 7 4.36 3.84 0.86
C THR A 7 4.33 5.37 0.81
N ASN A 8 3.42 5.96 1.57
CA ASN A 8 3.45 7.38 1.91
C ASN A 8 3.84 7.60 3.37
N ASN A 9 4.28 6.55 4.06
CA ASN A 9 4.58 6.55 5.50
C ASN A 9 6.09 6.63 5.72
N SER A 10 6.56 7.75 6.31
CA SER A 10 7.98 7.94 6.57
C SER A 10 8.57 6.89 7.52
N LYS A 11 7.77 6.38 8.44
CA LYS A 11 8.22 5.35 9.37
C LYS A 11 8.51 4.02 8.63
N VAL A 12 7.70 3.68 7.65
CA VAL A 12 7.94 2.51 6.79
C VAL A 12 9.20 2.72 5.95
N TYR A 13 9.34 3.90 5.34
CA TYR A 13 10.52 4.22 4.56
C TYR A 13 11.79 4.08 5.39
N ASN A 14 11.82 4.68 6.58
CA ASN A 14 12.99 4.64 7.44
C ASN A 14 13.33 3.24 7.93
N PHE A 15 12.29 2.41 8.14
CA PHE A 15 12.50 1.05 8.63
C PHE A 15 13.06 0.12 7.54
N TYR A 16 12.62 0.28 6.29
CA TYR A 16 12.94 -0.67 5.21
C TYR A 16 13.97 -0.18 4.20
N LYS A 17 14.34 1.09 4.19
CA LYS A 17 15.18 1.67 3.13
C LYS A 17 16.56 1.00 2.98
N GLU A 18 17.11 0.46 4.06
CA GLU A 18 18.44 -0.19 4.02
C GLU A 18 18.39 -1.61 3.48
N THR A 19 17.25 -2.27 3.55
CA THR A 19 17.11 -3.67 3.18
C THR A 19 16.25 -3.91 1.95
N ASN A 20 15.41 -2.96 1.57
CA ASN A 20 14.43 -3.11 0.49
C ASN A 20 14.40 -1.88 -0.39
N GLU A 21 13.98 -2.07 -1.64
CA GLU A 21 13.60 -0.95 -2.50
C GLU A 21 12.27 -0.40 -2.00
N VAL A 22 12.23 0.88 -1.69
CA VAL A 22 11.03 1.56 -1.20
C VAL A 22 10.74 2.76 -2.08
N LEU A 23 9.55 2.79 -2.67
CA LEU A 23 9.06 3.95 -3.41
C LEU A 23 8.23 4.78 -2.43
N PHE A 24 8.80 5.89 -1.99
CA PHE A 24 8.24 6.72 -0.93
C PHE A 24 7.63 7.99 -1.49
N TYR A 25 6.34 8.19 -1.23
CA TYR A 25 5.56 9.33 -1.71
C TYR A 25 4.95 10.09 -0.53
N GLN A 26 5.78 10.82 0.20
CA GLN A 26 5.43 11.45 1.48
C GLN A 26 4.21 12.36 1.41
N LYS A 27 4.02 13.07 0.29
CA LYS A 27 2.96 14.08 0.15
C LYS A 27 1.69 13.56 -0.50
N LYS A 28 1.64 12.29 -0.86
CA LYS A 28 0.46 11.70 -1.49
C LYS A 28 -0.50 11.20 -0.43
N ASP A 29 -1.78 11.52 -0.58
CA ASP A 29 -2.82 10.96 0.28
C ASP A 29 -3.18 9.54 -0.15
N LEU A 30 -4.13 8.94 0.54
CA LEU A 30 -4.52 7.54 0.31
C LEU A 30 -4.93 7.28 -1.14
N ILE A 31 -5.80 8.12 -1.71
CA ILE A 31 -6.30 7.89 -3.07
C ILE A 31 -5.19 8.06 -4.09
N ASP A 32 -4.37 9.10 -3.95
CA ASP A 32 -3.26 9.33 -4.87
C ASP A 32 -2.26 8.18 -4.83
N LEU A 33 -1.99 7.65 -3.63
CA LEU A 33 -1.11 6.50 -3.49
C LEU A 33 -1.69 5.26 -4.15
N LEU A 34 -2.98 5.00 -3.97
CA LEU A 34 -3.66 3.87 -4.60
C LEU A 34 -3.64 3.98 -6.13
N GLU A 35 -3.74 5.20 -6.67
CA GLU A 35 -3.62 5.42 -8.12
C GLU A 35 -2.21 5.07 -8.62
N ILE A 36 -1.17 5.40 -7.86
CA ILE A 36 0.20 5.02 -8.19
C ILE A 36 0.36 3.50 -8.19
N ILE A 37 -0.21 2.83 -7.18
CA ILE A 37 -0.20 1.38 -7.11
C ILE A 37 -0.92 0.77 -8.32
N LYS A 38 -2.06 1.35 -8.70
CA LYS A 38 -2.81 0.92 -9.88
C LYS A 38 -1.95 0.97 -11.14
N GLU A 39 -1.19 2.04 -11.33
CA GLU A 39 -0.29 2.15 -12.49
C GLU A 39 0.69 0.99 -12.52
N LYS A 40 1.26 0.61 -11.37
CA LYS A 40 2.20 -0.50 -11.30
C LYS A 40 1.53 -1.84 -11.61
N ILE A 41 0.34 -2.06 -11.08
CA ILE A 41 -0.40 -3.31 -11.34
C ILE A 41 -0.79 -3.41 -12.81
N TYR A 42 -1.25 -2.31 -13.41
CA TYR A 42 -1.61 -2.31 -14.84
C TYR A 42 -0.38 -2.45 -15.74
N ALA A 43 0.81 -2.11 -15.25
CA ALA A 43 2.07 -2.32 -15.96
C ALA A 43 2.59 -3.76 -15.82
N GLY A 44 1.94 -4.60 -15.01
CA GLY A 44 2.29 -6.02 -14.90
C GLY A 44 2.89 -6.46 -13.57
N HIS A 45 3.06 -5.55 -12.61
CA HIS A 45 3.50 -5.94 -11.27
C HIS A 45 2.36 -6.62 -10.52
N ILE A 46 2.70 -7.57 -9.66
CA ILE A 46 1.71 -8.29 -8.86
C ILE A 46 1.60 -7.64 -7.49
N LEU A 47 0.35 -7.37 -7.08
CA LEU A 47 0.07 -6.90 -5.74
C LEU A 47 0.20 -8.07 -4.76
N LEU A 48 1.10 -7.95 -3.80
CA LEU A 48 1.43 -9.02 -2.85
C LEU A 48 0.77 -8.82 -1.50
N SER A 49 0.34 -7.60 -1.18
CA SER A 49 -0.35 -7.30 0.07
C SER A 49 -1.69 -6.63 -0.21
N ASP A 50 -2.55 -6.61 0.80
CA ASP A 50 -3.87 -6.00 0.68
C ASP A 50 -3.74 -4.46 0.55
N PRO A 51 -4.26 -3.85 -0.52
CA PRO A 51 -4.21 -2.39 -0.69
C PRO A 51 -5.19 -1.65 0.23
N ILE A 52 -6.21 -2.35 0.72
CA ILE A 52 -7.14 -1.84 1.72
C ILE A 52 -7.19 -2.86 2.85
N LEU A 53 -7.02 -2.37 4.06
CA LEU A 53 -7.11 -3.26 5.20
C LEU A 53 -8.52 -3.80 5.37
N SER A 54 -8.57 -5.08 5.68
CA SER A 54 -9.82 -5.77 5.92
C SER A 54 -10.48 -5.38 7.24
N THR A 55 -9.78 -4.63 8.10
CA THR A 55 -10.33 -4.19 9.39
C THR A 55 -10.88 -2.78 9.30
N LEU A 56 -12.12 -2.61 9.73
CA LEU A 56 -12.78 -1.30 9.76
C LEU A 56 -12.01 -0.27 10.58
N ASP A 57 -11.28 -0.72 11.59
CA ASP A 57 -10.54 0.14 12.52
C ASP A 57 -9.44 0.96 11.85
N ASN A 58 -9.03 0.61 10.64
CA ASN A 58 -7.94 1.30 9.98
C ASN A 58 -8.31 1.90 8.63
N LEU A 59 -9.61 1.93 8.30
CA LEU A 59 -10.06 2.52 7.03
C LEU A 59 -9.82 4.03 6.98
N ASP A 60 -9.77 4.69 8.13
CA ASP A 60 -9.53 6.13 8.22
C ASP A 60 -8.05 6.51 8.31
N ASN A 61 -7.15 5.53 8.31
CA ASN A 61 -5.71 5.78 8.36
C ASN A 61 -5.25 6.41 7.04
N PRO A 62 -4.67 7.63 7.06
CA PRO A 62 -4.22 8.28 5.84
C PRO A 62 -2.96 7.66 5.25
N TYR A 63 -2.25 6.83 6.01
CA TYR A 63 -1.06 6.14 5.55
C TYR A 63 -1.41 4.76 5.01
N LYS A 64 -0.70 4.38 3.95
CA LYS A 64 -0.86 3.06 3.33
C LYS A 64 0.50 2.59 2.84
N SER A 65 0.76 1.30 3.04
CA SER A 65 1.96 0.67 2.53
C SER A 65 1.59 -0.67 1.93
N VAL A 66 2.12 -0.96 0.75
CA VAL A 66 1.88 -2.23 0.07
C VAL A 66 3.19 -2.79 -0.44
N ALA A 67 3.21 -4.10 -0.62
CA ALA A 67 4.29 -4.80 -1.31
C ALA A 67 3.80 -5.24 -2.68
N ILE A 68 4.61 -5.00 -3.70
CA ILE A 68 4.36 -5.48 -5.06
C ILE A 68 5.57 -6.30 -5.52
N SER A 69 5.36 -7.15 -6.52
CA SER A 69 6.48 -7.90 -7.11
C SER A 69 7.49 -6.94 -7.71
N LYS A 70 8.78 -7.27 -7.60
CA LYS A 70 9.85 -6.48 -8.21
C LYS A 70 9.84 -6.64 -9.72
N ALA A 71 9.60 -7.86 -10.19
CA ALA A 71 9.58 -8.16 -11.62
C ALA A 71 8.21 -7.85 -12.22
N ASP A 72 8.24 -7.39 -13.45
CA ASP A 72 7.06 -7.20 -14.28
C ASP A 72 6.71 -8.53 -14.94
N PHE A 73 5.51 -9.05 -14.67
CA PHE A 73 5.04 -10.32 -15.20
C PHE A 73 3.97 -10.15 -16.28
N LEU A 74 3.97 -9.00 -16.98
CA LEU A 74 2.91 -8.64 -17.91
C LEU A 74 2.58 -9.75 -18.91
N GLY A 75 3.60 -10.39 -19.50
CA GLY A 75 3.39 -11.44 -20.49
C GLY A 75 2.80 -12.71 -19.93
N GLU A 76 3.05 -13.03 -18.67
CA GLU A 76 2.59 -14.27 -18.04
C GLU A 76 1.24 -14.13 -17.36
N ILE A 77 0.97 -12.95 -16.82
CA ILE A 77 -0.13 -12.73 -15.90
C ILE A 77 -1.30 -12.01 -16.54
N LEU A 78 -1.08 -11.34 -17.65
CA LEU A 78 -2.07 -10.51 -18.31
C LEU A 78 -3.41 -11.23 -18.54
N ILE A 79 -3.35 -12.51 -18.87
CA ILE A 79 -4.55 -13.31 -19.13
C ILE A 79 -5.19 -13.82 -17.83
N LYS A 80 -4.37 -14.04 -16.80
CA LYS A 80 -4.83 -14.68 -15.56
C LYS A 80 -5.27 -13.68 -14.50
N ASP A 81 -5.02 -12.38 -14.70
CA ASP A 81 -5.01 -11.47 -13.57
C ASP A 81 -5.94 -10.28 -13.64
N ALA A 82 -7.11 -10.51 -14.20
CA ALA A 82 -8.22 -9.58 -14.02
C ALA A 82 -8.52 -9.36 -12.53
N SER A 83 -8.21 -10.34 -11.67
CA SER A 83 -8.44 -10.25 -10.23
C SER A 83 -7.57 -9.17 -9.57
N GLN A 84 -6.32 -9.01 -9.99
CA GLN A 84 -5.42 -7.98 -9.46
C GLN A 84 -5.92 -6.58 -9.80
N LYS A 85 -6.32 -6.39 -11.05
CA LYS A 85 -6.90 -5.12 -11.49
C LYS A 85 -8.19 -4.80 -10.75
N LYS A 86 -9.05 -5.81 -10.57
CA LYS A 86 -10.28 -5.67 -9.80
C LYS A 86 -9.99 -5.28 -8.36
N MET A 87 -8.99 -5.90 -7.75
CA MET A 87 -8.63 -5.62 -6.36
C MET A 87 -8.22 -4.17 -6.16
N ILE A 88 -7.34 -3.64 -7.01
CA ILE A 88 -6.90 -2.25 -6.87
C ILE A 88 -8.02 -1.26 -7.23
N ASP A 89 -8.81 -1.55 -8.26
CA ASP A 89 -9.93 -0.69 -8.62
C ASP A 89 -10.99 -0.68 -7.52
N SER A 90 -11.24 -1.81 -6.88
CA SER A 90 -12.16 -1.89 -5.74
C SER A 90 -11.64 -1.12 -4.54
N ALA A 91 -10.33 -1.20 -4.27
CA ALA A 91 -9.70 -0.46 -3.18
C ALA A 91 -9.88 1.05 -3.37
N ILE A 92 -9.66 1.53 -4.59
CA ILE A 92 -9.84 2.95 -4.91
C ILE A 92 -11.31 3.34 -4.75
N GLY A 93 -12.23 2.51 -5.24
CA GLY A 93 -13.67 2.74 -5.10
C GLY A 93 -14.10 2.84 -3.64
N ILE A 94 -13.60 1.95 -2.79
CA ILE A 94 -13.89 1.98 -1.35
C ILE A 94 -13.32 3.25 -0.73
N ALA A 95 -12.07 3.59 -1.03
CA ALA A 95 -11.42 4.78 -0.48
C ALA A 95 -12.18 6.06 -0.83
N LYS A 96 -12.68 6.17 -2.06
CA LYS A 96 -13.45 7.33 -2.51
C LYS A 96 -14.79 7.47 -1.81
N LYS A 97 -15.35 6.38 -1.29
CA LYS A 97 -16.64 6.36 -0.61
C LYS A 97 -16.55 6.55 0.90
N LEU A 98 -15.34 6.62 1.47
CA LEU A 98 -15.18 6.80 2.90
C LEU A 98 -15.70 8.19 3.32
N PRO A 99 -16.73 8.26 4.20
CA PRO A 99 -17.35 9.54 4.54
C PRO A 99 -16.47 10.46 5.37
N PHE A 100 -15.51 9.88 6.10
CA PHE A 100 -14.63 10.62 7.00
C PHE A 100 -13.16 10.46 6.63
N ARG A 101 -12.87 10.43 5.32
CA ARG A 101 -11.49 10.31 4.86
C ARG A 101 -10.67 11.49 5.39
N LYS A 102 -9.62 11.17 6.16
CA LYS A 102 -8.76 12.18 6.74
C LYS A 102 -7.64 12.55 5.79
N ILE A 103 -7.31 13.83 5.76
CA ILE A 103 -6.17 14.37 5.02
C ILE A 103 -5.05 14.60 6.02
N ILE A 104 -3.82 14.21 5.68
CA ILE A 104 -2.66 14.26 6.59
C ILE A 104 -2.50 15.65 7.22
N THR A 105 -2.68 16.71 6.43
CA THR A 105 -2.51 18.09 6.92
C THR A 105 -3.55 18.52 7.95
N ASP A 106 -4.66 17.80 8.07
CA ASP A 106 -5.74 18.14 8.99
C ASP A 106 -5.68 17.36 10.31
N ILE A 107 -4.64 16.54 10.50
CA ILE A 107 -4.51 15.66 11.66
C ILE A 107 -3.35 16.10 12.53
N GLU A 108 -3.54 16.09 13.85
CA GLU A 108 -2.47 16.41 14.78
C GLU A 108 -1.33 15.39 14.72
N GLU A 109 -0.10 15.83 14.95
CA GLU A 109 1.08 15.00 14.83
C GLU A 109 1.05 13.79 15.77
N SER A 110 0.51 13.94 16.97
CA SER A 110 0.40 12.82 17.92
C SER A 110 -0.50 11.71 17.38
N GLU A 111 -1.56 12.05 16.66
CA GLU A 111 -2.45 11.09 16.02
C GLU A 111 -1.82 10.51 14.76
N LEU A 112 -1.12 11.32 13.99
CA LEU A 112 -0.39 10.84 12.81
C LEU A 112 0.67 9.81 13.19
N GLU A 113 1.36 10.00 14.31
CA GLU A 113 2.36 9.02 14.77
C GLU A 113 1.72 7.66 15.05
N LYS A 114 0.53 7.64 15.64
CA LYS A 114 -0.21 6.40 15.87
C LYS A 114 -0.58 5.72 14.55
N TYR A 115 -1.05 6.47 13.57
CA TYR A 115 -1.41 5.95 12.26
C TYR A 115 -0.20 5.39 11.52
N ARG A 116 0.94 6.09 11.58
CA ARG A 116 2.18 5.60 10.98
C ARG A 116 2.63 4.27 11.60
N PHE A 117 2.50 4.17 12.92
CA PHE A 117 2.88 2.96 13.65
C PHE A 117 1.97 1.77 13.29
N ILE A 118 0.67 2.01 13.22
CA ILE A 118 -0.30 0.97 12.84
C ILE A 118 0.01 0.45 11.42
N ASP A 119 0.22 1.35 10.47
CA ASP A 119 0.51 0.97 9.09
C ASP A 119 1.82 0.17 8.99
N LEU A 120 2.85 0.60 9.71
CA LEU A 120 4.12 -0.13 9.76
C LEU A 120 3.93 -1.55 10.30
N ASN A 121 3.18 -1.69 11.39
CA ASN A 121 2.96 -3.00 12.00
C ASN A 121 2.23 -3.96 11.07
N ILE A 122 1.23 -3.46 10.36
CA ILE A 122 0.47 -4.28 9.42
C ILE A 122 1.35 -4.74 8.28
N LEU A 123 2.14 -3.84 7.71
CA LEU A 123 3.07 -4.20 6.65
C LEU A 123 4.11 -5.21 7.14
N THR A 124 4.66 -4.98 8.33
CA THR A 124 5.68 -5.85 8.91
C THR A 124 5.15 -7.28 9.09
N GLU A 125 3.93 -7.41 9.60
CA GLU A 125 3.31 -8.73 9.75
C GLU A 125 3.12 -9.41 8.40
N PHE A 126 2.73 -8.66 7.38
CA PHE A 126 2.59 -9.20 6.03
C PHE A 126 3.93 -9.65 5.46
N ILE A 127 4.97 -8.83 5.60
CA ILE A 127 6.30 -9.14 5.06
C ILE A 127 6.88 -10.37 5.74
N LYS A 128 6.66 -10.58 7.03
CA LYS A 128 7.07 -11.80 7.72
C LYS A 128 6.48 -13.04 7.06
N ARG A 129 5.23 -12.98 6.61
CA ARG A 129 4.60 -14.10 5.91
C ARG A 129 5.24 -14.33 4.54
N LEU A 130 5.55 -13.25 3.81
CA LEU A 130 6.22 -13.37 2.51
C LEU A 130 7.59 -14.02 2.65
N ASP A 131 8.35 -13.64 3.66
CA ASP A 131 9.71 -14.13 3.86
C ASP A 131 9.76 -15.58 4.32
N ASN A 132 8.62 -16.14 4.76
CA ASN A 132 8.51 -17.53 5.21
C ASN A 132 8.08 -18.50 4.11
N PHE A 133 7.91 -18.02 2.89
CA PHE A 133 7.58 -18.87 1.74
C PHE A 133 8.81 -19.34 0.98
#